data_a18cd55c36aefdffc9fdf2cc00aa373d
#
_entry.id   a18cd55c36aefdffc9fdf2cc00aa373d
#
_cell.length_a   1.000
_cell.length_b   1.000
_cell.length_c   1.000
_cell.angle_alpha   90.00
_cell.angle_beta   90.00
_cell.angle_gamma   90.00
#
_symmetry.space_group_name_H-M   'P 1'
#
loop_
_entity.id
_entity.type
_entity.pdbx_description
1 polymer ?
#
loop_
_entity_poly.entity_id
_entity_poly.type
_entity_poly.pdbx_seq_one_letter_code
_entity_poly.pdbx_strand_id
1 'polypeptide(L)'
;MKALYERIKKARTELHLSQDYVAKFLRVNRTAVVEIESGKRKVSAEELGKFSELFQIPVDELLNGRSAEMPVQMFARRFGALDEADQQEILNLIEFKRMMKERV
;
A
#
# COMPACT_ATOMS: atom_id res chain seq x y z
N MET A 1 -18.22 -7.26 3.69
CA MET A 1 -17.17 -7.28 2.65
C MET A 1 -16.85 -5.86 2.19
N LYS A 2 -15.61 -5.49 2.13
CA LYS A 2 -15.22 -4.17 1.65
C LYS A 2 -15.23 -4.15 0.12
N ALA A 3 -15.75 -3.06 -0.44
CA ALA A 3 -15.69 -2.83 -1.87
C ALA A 3 -14.26 -2.46 -2.28
N LEU A 4 -13.96 -2.55 -3.58
CA LEU A 4 -12.64 -2.18 -4.12
C LEU A 4 -12.20 -0.79 -3.68
N TYR A 5 -13.09 0.19 -3.77
CA TYR A 5 -12.73 1.57 -3.43
C TYR A 5 -12.34 1.71 -1.95
N GLU A 6 -12.95 0.95 -1.08
CA GLU A 6 -12.61 0.95 0.34
C GLU A 6 -11.24 0.34 0.59
N ARG A 7 -10.90 -0.72 -0.13
CA ARG A 7 -9.58 -1.35 -0.05
C ARG A 7 -8.50 -0.43 -0.58
N ILE A 8 -8.77 0.31 -1.64
CA ILE A 8 -7.83 1.30 -2.19
C ILE A 8 -7.56 2.39 -1.15
N LYS A 9 -8.61 2.95 -0.57
CA LYS A 9 -8.46 4.00 0.45
C LYS A 9 -7.69 3.48 1.66
N LYS A 10 -8.00 2.28 2.11
CA LYS A 10 -7.32 1.65 3.25
C LYS A 10 -5.84 1.47 2.96
N ALA A 11 -5.49 0.92 1.79
CA ALA A 11 -4.10 0.72 1.42
C ALA A 11 -3.34 2.04 1.38
N ARG A 12 -3.95 3.07 0.79
CA ARG A 12 -3.32 4.40 0.74
C ARG A 12 -3.04 4.95 2.13
N THR A 13 -4.04 4.90 3.02
CA THR A 13 -3.89 5.44 4.37
C THR A 13 -2.90 4.63 5.20
N GLU A 14 -2.88 3.34 5.07
CA GLU A 14 -1.91 2.49 5.77
C GLU A 14 -0.48 2.79 5.34
N LEU A 15 -0.29 3.23 4.10
CA LEU A 15 1.00 3.63 3.57
C LEU A 15 1.35 5.09 3.82
N HIS A 16 0.45 5.81 4.47
CA HIS A 16 0.61 7.24 4.74
C HIS A 16 0.83 8.07 3.47
N LEU A 17 0.20 7.64 2.37
CA LEU A 17 0.27 8.38 1.11
C LEU A 17 -0.89 9.38 1.04
N SER A 18 -0.61 10.57 0.48
CA SER A 18 -1.64 11.57 0.25
C SER A 18 -2.44 11.25 -1.02
N GLN A 19 -3.64 11.79 -1.11
CA GLN A 19 -4.42 11.68 -2.33
C GLN A 19 -3.72 12.39 -3.50
N ASP A 20 -3.02 13.49 -3.22
CA ASP A 20 -2.24 14.19 -4.24
C ASP A 20 -1.12 13.33 -4.81
N TYR A 21 -0.41 12.60 -3.94
CA TYR A 21 0.64 11.70 -4.38
C TYR A 21 0.09 10.61 -5.30
N VAL A 22 -1.03 10.00 -4.89
CA VAL A 22 -1.68 8.96 -5.69
C VAL A 22 -2.16 9.52 -7.03
N ALA A 23 -2.72 10.74 -7.02
CA ALA A 23 -3.17 11.40 -8.25
C ALA A 23 -2.02 11.59 -9.23
N LYS A 24 -0.87 12.03 -8.74
CA LYS A 24 0.33 12.20 -9.58
C LYS A 24 0.81 10.88 -10.15
N PHE A 25 0.81 9.83 -9.35
CA PHE A 25 1.22 8.51 -9.81
C PHE A 25 0.29 7.99 -10.90
N LEU A 26 -1.01 8.19 -10.73
CA LEU A 26 -2.01 7.76 -11.70
C LEU A 26 -2.14 8.70 -12.89
N ARG A 27 -1.55 9.88 -12.82
CA ARG A 27 -1.66 10.95 -13.84
C ARG A 27 -3.10 11.41 -14.01
N VAL A 28 -3.78 11.59 -12.89
CA VAL A 28 -5.13 12.15 -12.84
C VAL A 28 -5.12 13.31 -11.84
N ASN A 29 -6.21 14.07 -11.77
CA ASN A 29 -6.31 15.11 -10.76
C ASN A 29 -6.76 14.51 -9.41
N ARG A 30 -6.60 15.27 -8.34
CA ARG A 30 -6.96 14.82 -7.00
C ARG A 30 -8.45 14.50 -6.89
N THR A 31 -9.30 15.27 -7.57
CA THR A 31 -10.75 15.03 -7.56
C THR A 31 -11.08 13.62 -8.04
N ALA A 32 -10.36 13.13 -9.06
CA ALA A 32 -10.55 11.77 -9.55
C ALA A 32 -10.23 10.74 -8.46
N VAL A 33 -9.18 10.96 -7.69
CA VAL A 33 -8.82 10.04 -6.59
C VAL A 33 -9.89 10.08 -5.49
N VAL A 34 -10.37 11.26 -5.14
CA VAL A 34 -11.45 11.41 -4.15
C VAL A 34 -12.69 10.63 -4.61
N GLU A 35 -13.06 10.76 -5.87
CA GLU A 35 -14.22 10.06 -6.43
C GLU A 35 -14.01 8.55 -6.47
N ILE A 36 -12.82 8.08 -6.78
CA ILE A 36 -12.49 6.65 -6.73
C ILE A 36 -12.66 6.14 -5.32
N GLU A 37 -12.11 6.83 -4.33
CA GLU A 37 -12.13 6.39 -2.94
C GLU A 37 -13.51 6.48 -2.29
N SER A 38 -14.41 7.24 -2.86
CA SER A 38 -15.79 7.34 -2.38
C SER A 38 -16.74 6.41 -3.14
N GLY A 39 -16.26 5.69 -4.13
CA GLY A 39 -17.08 4.79 -4.92
C GLY A 39 -17.89 5.47 -6.01
N LYS A 40 -17.71 6.78 -6.21
CA LYS A 40 -18.46 7.55 -7.23
C LYS A 40 -17.93 7.36 -8.64
N ARG A 41 -16.67 6.92 -8.77
CA ARG A 41 -16.04 6.71 -10.06
C ARG A 41 -15.48 5.29 -10.12
N LYS A 42 -15.72 4.62 -11.22
CA LYS A 42 -15.16 3.28 -11.45
C LYS A 42 -13.67 3.36 -11.72
N VAL A 43 -12.95 2.34 -11.29
CA VAL A 43 -11.52 2.19 -11.54
C VAL A 43 -11.35 1.44 -12.85
N SER A 44 -10.58 2.02 -13.78
CA SER A 44 -10.27 1.34 -15.05
C SER A 44 -9.25 0.22 -14.82
N ALA A 45 -9.13 -0.68 -15.79
CA ALA A 45 -8.14 -1.76 -15.71
C ALA A 45 -6.72 -1.20 -15.62
N GLU A 46 -6.44 -0.13 -16.38
CA GLU A 46 -5.13 0.53 -16.34
C GLU A 46 -4.85 1.13 -14.97
N GLU A 47 -5.83 1.83 -14.40
CA GLU A 47 -5.70 2.42 -13.07
C GLU A 47 -5.51 1.35 -12.01
N LEU A 48 -6.24 0.24 -12.12
CA LEU A 48 -6.11 -0.87 -11.19
C LEU A 48 -4.69 -1.45 -11.21
N GLY A 49 -4.11 -1.58 -12.40
CA GLY A 49 -2.72 -2.00 -12.55
C GLY A 49 -1.75 -1.04 -11.87
N LYS A 50 -2.00 0.27 -11.99
CA LYS A 50 -1.18 1.28 -11.33
C LYS A 50 -1.32 1.26 -9.81
N PHE A 51 -2.51 1.05 -9.30
CA PHE A 51 -2.71 0.87 -7.86
C PHE A 51 -1.96 -0.36 -7.35
N SER A 52 -2.04 -1.46 -8.09
CA SER A 52 -1.31 -2.68 -7.76
C SER A 52 0.19 -2.41 -7.67
N GLU A 53 0.74 -1.70 -8.64
CA GLU A 53 2.15 -1.34 -8.65
C GLU A 53 2.52 -0.41 -7.49
N LEU A 54 1.71 0.63 -7.27
CA LEU A 54 1.97 1.61 -6.22
C LEU A 54 1.94 0.98 -4.82
N PHE A 55 0.92 0.17 -4.56
CA PHE A 55 0.71 -0.43 -3.24
C PHE A 55 1.48 -1.73 -3.05
N GLN A 56 2.06 -2.28 -4.11
CA GLN A 56 2.69 -3.61 -4.09
C GLN A 56 1.70 -4.68 -3.63
N ILE A 57 0.49 -4.59 -4.13
CA ILE A 57 -0.60 -5.53 -3.85
C ILE A 57 -1.06 -6.12 -5.17
N PRO A 58 -1.09 -7.44 -5.32
CA PRO A 58 -1.60 -8.05 -6.55
C PRO A 58 -3.03 -7.59 -6.87
N VAL A 59 -3.32 -7.43 -8.14
CA VAL A 59 -4.66 -7.00 -8.60
C VAL A 59 -5.75 -7.90 -8.01
N ASP A 60 -5.52 -9.19 -7.97
CA ASP A 60 -6.47 -10.14 -7.41
C ASP A 60 -6.82 -9.83 -5.95
N GLU A 61 -5.81 -9.47 -5.16
CA GLU A 61 -6.04 -9.11 -3.75
C GLU A 61 -6.77 -7.78 -3.60
N LEU A 62 -6.51 -6.83 -4.50
CA LEU A 62 -7.26 -5.57 -4.50
C LEU A 62 -8.73 -5.81 -4.79
N LEU A 63 -9.02 -6.68 -5.74
CA LEU A 63 -10.40 -6.99 -6.15
C LEU A 63 -11.14 -7.83 -5.13
N ASN A 64 -10.48 -8.84 -4.57
CA ASN A 64 -11.14 -9.87 -3.78
C ASN A 64 -10.87 -9.81 -2.29
N GLY A 65 -9.96 -8.91 -1.87
CA GLY A 65 -9.59 -8.80 -0.48
C GLY A 65 -8.47 -9.76 -0.10
N ARG A 66 -8.07 -9.71 1.16
CA ARG A 66 -6.93 -10.45 1.66
C ARG A 66 -7.24 -11.23 2.92
N SER A 67 -6.34 -12.17 3.22
CA SER A 67 -6.35 -12.91 4.47
C SER A 67 -5.97 -12.00 5.66
N ALA A 68 -6.09 -12.54 6.86
CA ALA A 68 -5.68 -11.87 8.09
C ALA A 68 -4.17 -11.58 8.14
N GLU A 69 -3.39 -12.19 7.24
CA GLU A 69 -1.93 -12.01 7.18
C GLU A 69 -1.51 -10.82 6.32
N MET A 70 -2.46 -10.03 5.85
CA MET A 70 -2.22 -8.91 4.97
C MET A 70 -1.06 -7.98 5.36
N PRO A 71 -0.94 -7.51 6.63
CA PRO A 71 0.18 -6.63 6.98
C PRO A 71 1.54 -7.28 6.79
N VAL A 72 1.67 -8.55 7.12
CA VAL A 72 2.93 -9.30 6.96
C VAL A 72 3.25 -9.45 5.48
N GLN A 73 2.27 -9.82 4.67
CA GLN A 73 2.47 -9.97 3.23
C GLN A 73 2.84 -8.65 2.56
N MET A 74 2.21 -7.56 2.96
CA MET A 74 2.55 -6.22 2.45
C MET A 74 4.00 -5.87 2.78
N PHE A 75 4.40 -6.09 4.01
CA PHE A 75 5.77 -5.83 4.44
C PHE A 75 6.75 -6.66 3.62
N ALA A 76 6.48 -7.95 3.46
CA ALA A 76 7.37 -8.86 2.74
C ALA A 76 7.59 -8.42 1.29
N ARG A 77 6.53 -8.01 0.61
CA ARG A 77 6.64 -7.55 -0.79
C ARG A 77 7.45 -6.28 -0.90
N ARG A 78 7.23 -5.33 -0.01
CA ARG A 78 7.95 -4.05 -0.01
C ARG A 78 9.38 -4.21 0.38
N PHE A 79 9.62 -5.02 1.40
CA PHE A 79 10.97 -5.33 1.84
C PHE A 79 11.74 -6.00 0.71
N GLY A 80 11.13 -6.97 0.03
CA GLY A 80 11.76 -7.69 -1.06
C GLY A 80 12.07 -6.81 -2.28
N ALA A 81 11.36 -5.69 -2.45
CA ALA A 81 11.59 -4.75 -3.54
C ALA A 81 12.77 -3.80 -3.28
N LEU A 82 13.25 -3.73 -2.05
CA LEU A 82 14.39 -2.89 -1.69
C LEU A 82 15.70 -3.58 -2.08
N ASP A 83 16.77 -2.78 -2.26
CA ASP A 83 18.09 -3.36 -2.45
C ASP A 83 18.65 -3.92 -1.13
N GLU A 84 19.77 -4.64 -1.21
CA GLU A 84 20.36 -5.28 -0.03
C GLU A 84 20.74 -4.29 1.06
N ALA A 85 21.26 -3.12 0.69
CA ALA A 85 21.70 -2.12 1.65
C ALA A 85 20.51 -1.60 2.45
N ASP A 86 19.40 -1.30 1.78
CA ASP A 86 18.18 -0.82 2.43
C ASP A 86 17.54 -1.90 3.28
N GLN A 87 17.54 -3.14 2.81
CA GLN A 87 17.04 -4.27 3.59
C GLN A 87 17.83 -4.42 4.88
N GLN A 88 19.14 -4.30 4.80
CA GLN A 88 20.00 -4.42 5.98
C GLN A 88 19.73 -3.30 6.99
N GLU A 89 19.52 -2.08 6.52
CA GLU A 89 19.17 -0.96 7.39
C GLU A 89 17.89 -1.22 8.16
N ILE A 90 16.87 -1.77 7.48
CA ILE A 90 15.60 -2.08 8.12
C ILE A 90 15.77 -3.18 9.16
N LEU A 91 16.54 -4.22 8.84
CA LEU A 91 16.82 -5.31 9.78
C LEU A 91 17.56 -4.78 11.02
N ASN A 92 18.51 -3.87 10.81
CA ASN A 92 19.25 -3.25 11.92
C ASN A 92 18.31 -2.43 12.79
N LEU A 93 17.38 -1.71 12.19
CA LEU A 93 16.41 -0.91 12.95
C LEU A 93 15.49 -1.80 13.79
N ILE A 94 15.05 -2.91 13.25
CA ILE A 94 14.22 -3.87 13.98
C ILE A 94 15.00 -4.39 15.19
N GLU A 95 16.24 -4.79 15.00
CA GLU A 95 17.08 -5.29 16.07
C GLU A 95 17.32 -4.22 17.14
N PHE A 96 17.58 -2.99 16.71
CA PHE A 96 17.77 -1.87 17.64
C PHE A 96 16.52 -1.64 18.50
N LYS A 97 15.34 -1.65 17.88
CA LYS A 97 14.09 -1.46 18.62
C LYS A 97 13.85 -2.58 19.63
N ARG A 98 14.17 -3.81 19.26
CA ARG A 98 14.05 -4.94 20.17
C ARG A 98 14.96 -4.80 21.36
N MET A 99 16.22 -4.45 21.12
CA MET A 99 17.20 -4.21 22.19
C MET A 99 16.76 -3.10 23.14
N MET A 100 16.22 -2.02 22.61
CA MET A 100 15.75 -0.90 23.45
C MET A 100 14.61 -1.34 24.37
N LYS A 101 13.72 -2.21 23.92
CA LYS A 101 12.62 -2.73 24.73
C LYS A 101 13.12 -3.63 25.85
N GLU A 102 14.14 -4.43 25.59
CA GLU A 102 14.70 -5.35 26.59
C GLU A 102 15.43 -4.64 27.71
N ARG A 103 15.82 -3.39 27.49
CA ARG A 103 16.55 -2.59 28.47
C ARG A 103 15.69 -1.94 29.53
N VAL A 104 14.39 -1.99 29.37
CA VAL A 104 13.45 -1.31 30.29
C VAL A 104 13.12 -2.19 31.48
#